data_51ceb3e474fd0ac73046107a4e9b3a3a
#
_entry.id   51ceb3e474fd0ac73046107a4e9b3a3a
#
_cell.length_a   1.000
_cell.length_b   1.000
_cell.length_c   1.000
_cell.angle_alpha   90.00
_cell.angle_beta   90.00
_cell.angle_gamma   90.00
#
_symmetry.space_group_name_H-M   'P 1'
#
loop_
_entity.id
_entity.type
_entity.pdbx_description
1 polymer ?
#
loop_
_entity_poly.entity_id
_entity_poly.type
_entity_poly.pdbx_seq_one_letter_code
_entity_poly.pdbx_strand_id
1 'polypeptide(L)'
;MSTARRAVPVLADSVRRAGDAVEILDRRVYPFERRWVRCTTVEDVAVAIERMVTQSSGTLFAATAGMALAAREARHAGPGKAAELLRAAGRRLIATRPTNNHIRDAVHAILAATADGPLADADGERLAEAVAAAAAAHEAAYRARSDALGHNAAALLPDGARVLTHCWADAYLIATVHAAEDAGKRLSFVCTETRPYLQGARLTAAALVEMGYAPTVITDGMVASAFADGLADVALVAADRVTMDGHVVNKVGTLGVALAAREFGVPFYALVQAPDPLAPRLADVVIEHRDGDEVLHVLGVRSAAEGTRGHYPAFDATPPHLVTRIVTERGVYEPAQVARHFDAPAREQESPA
;
A
#
# COMPACT_ATOMS: atom_id res chain seq x y z
N MET A 1 -14.75 -29.98 -9.80
CA MET A 1 -13.68 -29.17 -10.38
C MET A 1 -12.65 -28.92 -9.30
N SER A 2 -11.39 -29.31 -9.50
CA SER A 2 -10.32 -29.13 -8.51
C SER A 2 -10.16 -27.64 -8.22
N THR A 3 -10.34 -27.22 -6.98
CA THR A 3 -10.01 -25.88 -6.50
C THR A 3 -8.49 -25.76 -6.50
N ALA A 4 -7.90 -25.47 -7.66
CA ALA A 4 -6.49 -25.11 -7.71
C ALA A 4 -6.30 -23.94 -6.75
N ARG A 5 -5.42 -24.10 -5.75
CA ARG A 5 -5.12 -23.06 -4.77
C ARG A 5 -4.64 -21.82 -5.53
N ARG A 6 -5.37 -20.72 -5.39
CA ARG A 6 -5.06 -19.45 -6.05
C ARG A 6 -3.61 -19.04 -5.77
N ALA A 7 -2.89 -18.58 -6.78
CA ALA A 7 -1.51 -18.14 -6.63
C ALA A 7 -1.46 -16.80 -5.87
N VAL A 8 -0.77 -16.78 -4.75
CA VAL A 8 -0.57 -15.59 -3.91
C VAL A 8 0.90 -15.18 -4.02
N PRO A 9 1.19 -13.96 -4.47
CA PRO A 9 2.57 -13.52 -4.62
C PRO A 9 3.26 -13.36 -3.26
N VAL A 10 4.57 -13.57 -3.20
CA VAL A 10 5.35 -13.49 -1.96
C VAL A 10 5.22 -12.10 -1.29
N LEU A 11 4.98 -11.06 -2.09
CA LEU A 11 4.80 -9.70 -1.58
C LEU A 11 3.53 -9.54 -0.74
N ALA A 12 2.50 -10.37 -0.92
CA ALA A 12 1.28 -10.34 -0.10
C ALA A 12 1.54 -10.77 1.35
N ASP A 13 2.62 -11.53 1.59
CA ASP A 13 3.04 -12.00 2.91
C ASP A 13 4.51 -11.64 3.17
N SER A 14 4.87 -10.40 2.85
CA SER A 14 6.23 -9.89 2.93
C SER A 14 6.69 -9.49 4.33
N VAL A 15 5.82 -9.60 5.34
CA VAL A 15 6.12 -9.41 6.76
C VAL A 15 5.58 -10.61 7.53
N ARG A 16 6.44 -11.29 8.27
CA ARG A 16 6.11 -12.53 9.00
C ARG A 16 6.51 -12.43 10.46
N ARG A 17 5.70 -12.97 11.33
CA ARG A 17 6.08 -13.22 12.72
C ARG A 17 6.76 -14.58 12.78
N ALA A 18 8.04 -14.62 13.14
CA ALA A 18 8.89 -15.82 13.18
C ALA A 18 9.42 -16.05 14.61
N GLY A 19 8.64 -16.72 15.43
CA GLY A 19 9.00 -16.98 16.82
C GLY A 19 9.18 -15.69 17.63
N ASP A 20 10.43 -15.35 17.94
CA ASP A 20 10.83 -14.17 18.73
C ASP A 20 11.18 -12.95 17.86
N ALA A 21 10.99 -13.02 16.55
CA ALA A 21 11.38 -11.99 15.60
C ALA A 21 10.27 -11.67 14.60
N VAL A 22 10.47 -10.57 13.89
CA VAL A 22 9.74 -10.19 12.69
C VAL A 22 10.68 -10.34 11.50
N GLU A 23 10.27 -11.05 10.47
CA GLU A 23 10.99 -11.18 9.21
C GLU A 23 10.33 -10.31 8.15
N ILE A 24 11.10 -9.45 7.52
CA ILE A 24 10.64 -8.51 6.49
C ILE A 24 11.36 -8.82 5.19
N LEU A 25 10.61 -9.10 4.11
CA LEU A 25 11.19 -9.28 2.78
C LEU A 25 11.85 -7.98 2.32
N ASP A 26 13.12 -8.06 1.99
CA ASP A 26 13.89 -6.89 1.53
C ASP A 26 13.51 -6.50 0.11
N ARG A 27 12.56 -5.56 -0.02
CA ARG A 27 12.08 -5.06 -1.30
C ARG A 27 13.13 -4.25 -2.07
N ARG A 28 14.28 -3.91 -1.46
CA ARG A 28 15.37 -3.19 -2.14
C ARG A 28 16.13 -4.08 -3.11
N VAL A 29 16.17 -5.38 -2.84
CA VAL A 29 16.85 -6.39 -3.67
C VAL A 29 15.89 -7.33 -4.39
N TYR A 30 14.64 -7.42 -3.98
CA TYR A 30 13.59 -8.17 -4.65
C TYR A 30 13.27 -7.55 -6.03
N PRO A 31 13.02 -8.35 -7.11
CA PRO A 31 12.86 -9.79 -7.14
C PRO A 31 14.16 -10.58 -7.36
N PHE A 32 15.30 -9.91 -7.53
CA PHE A 32 16.58 -10.54 -7.87
C PHE A 32 17.09 -11.43 -6.74
N GLU A 33 16.82 -11.04 -5.49
CA GLU A 33 17.08 -11.83 -4.29
C GLU A 33 15.81 -11.89 -3.42
N ARG A 34 15.53 -13.06 -2.84
CA ARG A 34 14.52 -13.24 -1.78
C ARG A 34 15.19 -13.21 -0.41
N ARG A 35 15.62 -12.03 -0.01
CA ARG A 35 16.29 -11.79 1.28
C ARG A 35 15.26 -11.38 2.32
N TRP A 36 15.34 -12.00 3.51
CA TRP A 36 14.52 -11.62 4.67
C TRP A 36 15.41 -10.95 5.70
N VAL A 37 15.01 -9.74 6.11
CA VAL A 37 15.63 -9.01 7.21
C VAL A 37 14.96 -9.44 8.50
N ARG A 38 15.74 -10.03 9.40
CA ARG A 38 15.26 -10.47 10.71
C ARG A 38 15.39 -9.32 11.70
N CYS A 39 14.26 -8.90 12.29
CA CYS A 39 14.15 -7.84 13.28
C CYS A 39 13.82 -8.50 14.63
N THR A 40 14.66 -8.30 15.64
CA THR A 40 14.48 -8.86 16.97
C THR A 40 14.03 -7.82 18.00
N THR A 41 14.13 -6.55 17.65
CA THR A 41 13.70 -5.41 18.44
C THR A 41 12.75 -4.50 17.67
N VAL A 42 12.02 -3.66 18.38
CA VAL A 42 11.19 -2.59 17.76
C VAL A 42 12.05 -1.64 16.94
N GLU A 43 13.25 -1.35 17.41
CA GLU A 43 14.18 -0.47 16.68
C GLU A 43 14.61 -1.08 15.35
N ASP A 44 14.88 -2.39 15.29
CA ASP A 44 15.19 -3.07 14.02
C ASP A 44 14.05 -2.91 13.02
N VAL A 45 12.79 -3.06 13.47
CA VAL A 45 11.60 -2.87 12.64
C VAL A 45 11.49 -1.42 12.16
N ALA A 46 11.71 -0.46 13.07
CA ALA A 46 11.66 0.97 12.74
C ALA A 46 12.71 1.32 11.68
N VAL A 47 13.95 0.89 11.87
CA VAL A 47 15.06 1.10 10.92
C VAL A 47 14.77 0.42 9.57
N ALA A 48 14.16 -0.77 9.58
CA ALA A 48 13.78 -1.45 8.33
C ALA A 48 12.74 -0.64 7.53
N ILE A 49 11.74 -0.03 8.19
CA ILE A 49 10.76 0.86 7.55
C ILE A 49 11.47 2.11 6.99
N GLU A 50 12.30 2.78 7.78
CA GLU A 50 13.03 3.99 7.37
C GLU A 50 13.94 3.76 6.17
N ARG A 51 14.64 2.62 6.16
CA ARG A 51 15.57 2.21 5.09
C ARG A 51 14.88 1.60 3.87
N MET A 52 13.55 1.70 3.78
CA MET A 52 12.76 1.19 2.64
C MET A 52 12.92 -0.32 2.40
N VAL A 53 13.25 -1.10 3.42
CA VAL A 53 13.19 -2.58 3.35
C VAL A 53 11.78 -3.02 2.97
N THR A 54 10.77 -2.30 3.47
CA THR A 54 9.37 -2.47 3.09
C THR A 54 8.71 -1.14 2.77
N GLN A 55 7.59 -1.16 2.06
CA GLN A 55 6.80 0.01 1.64
C GLN A 55 5.35 -0.40 1.36
N SER A 56 4.48 0.56 0.98
CA SER A 56 3.04 0.36 0.79
C SER A 56 2.42 -0.30 2.02
N SER A 57 1.56 -1.29 1.88
CA SER A 57 0.93 -2.01 3.00
C SER A 57 1.93 -2.73 3.91
N GLY A 58 3.10 -3.10 3.40
CA GLY A 58 4.12 -3.75 4.19
C GLY A 58 4.59 -2.93 5.40
N THR A 59 4.49 -1.59 5.35
CA THR A 59 4.81 -0.74 6.51
C THR A 59 3.79 -0.87 7.63
N LEU A 60 2.51 -1.04 7.30
CA LEU A 60 1.45 -1.33 8.27
C LEU A 60 1.71 -2.68 8.95
N PHE A 61 1.94 -3.73 8.17
CA PHE A 61 2.21 -5.09 8.70
C PHE A 61 3.49 -5.12 9.54
N ALA A 62 4.53 -4.37 9.14
CA ALA A 62 5.74 -4.24 9.94
C ALA A 62 5.49 -3.52 11.27
N ALA A 63 4.70 -2.44 11.26
CA ALA A 63 4.36 -1.69 12.46
C ALA A 63 3.49 -2.52 13.43
N THR A 64 2.47 -3.22 12.95
CA THR A 64 1.63 -4.09 13.78
C THR A 64 2.43 -5.26 14.38
N ALA A 65 3.31 -5.87 13.59
CA ALA A 65 4.24 -6.89 14.08
C ALA A 65 5.25 -6.32 15.09
N GLY A 66 5.74 -5.09 14.84
CA GLY A 66 6.61 -4.36 15.77
C GLY A 66 5.93 -4.06 17.12
N MET A 67 4.64 -3.69 17.12
CA MET A 67 3.87 -3.53 18.36
C MET A 67 3.74 -4.85 19.12
N ALA A 68 3.48 -5.97 18.43
CA ALA A 68 3.45 -7.28 19.07
C ALA A 68 4.82 -7.70 19.63
N LEU A 69 5.92 -7.33 18.96
CA LEU A 69 7.28 -7.54 19.45
C LEU A 69 7.55 -6.71 20.72
N ALA A 70 7.18 -5.42 20.72
CA ALA A 70 7.28 -4.53 21.89
C ALA A 70 6.52 -5.08 23.10
N ALA A 71 5.33 -5.61 22.87
CA ALA A 71 4.51 -6.19 23.94
C ALA A 71 5.16 -7.44 24.56
N ARG A 72 5.81 -8.27 23.75
CA ARG A 72 6.59 -9.42 24.24
C ARG A 72 7.82 -8.99 25.05
N GLU A 73 8.53 -7.95 24.63
CA GLU A 73 9.64 -7.39 25.39
C GLU A 73 9.17 -6.86 26.74
N ALA A 74 7.97 -6.26 26.77
CA ALA A 74 7.37 -5.68 27.98
C ALA A 74 6.65 -6.69 28.87
N ARG A 75 6.52 -7.98 28.48
CA ARG A 75 5.66 -8.97 29.17
C ARG A 75 6.01 -9.21 30.66
N HIS A 76 7.28 -9.01 31.03
CA HIS A 76 7.74 -9.18 32.40
C HIS A 76 7.77 -7.86 33.19
N ALA A 77 7.40 -6.74 32.55
CA ALA A 77 7.27 -5.46 33.23
C ALA A 77 5.98 -5.43 34.07
N GLY A 78 6.03 -4.74 35.20
CA GLY A 78 4.82 -4.51 36.00
C GLY A 78 3.78 -3.68 35.23
N PRO A 79 2.52 -3.64 35.74
CA PRO A 79 1.43 -2.83 35.15
C PRO A 79 1.90 -1.44 34.75
N GLY A 80 1.35 -0.49 34.43
CA GLY A 80 1.85 0.86 34.10
C GLY A 80 3.16 0.94 33.30
N LYS A 81 4.22 0.21 33.70
CA LYS A 81 5.51 0.19 32.99
C LYS A 81 5.40 -0.52 31.63
N ALA A 82 4.65 -1.61 31.55
CA ALA A 82 4.40 -2.29 30.27
C ALA A 82 3.64 -1.36 29.31
N ALA A 83 2.60 -0.67 29.78
CA ALA A 83 1.87 0.29 28.98
C ALA A 83 2.73 1.47 28.50
N GLU A 84 3.62 1.98 29.36
CA GLU A 84 4.58 3.04 29.00
C GLU A 84 5.52 2.60 27.86
N LEU A 85 6.06 1.38 27.95
CA LEU A 85 6.93 0.80 26.91
C LEU A 85 6.19 0.66 25.56
N LEU A 86 4.94 0.21 25.58
CA LEU A 86 4.12 0.11 24.38
C LEU A 86 3.85 1.47 23.72
N ARG A 87 3.54 2.49 24.53
CA ARG A 87 3.36 3.85 24.02
C ARG A 87 4.65 4.40 23.41
N ALA A 88 5.80 4.11 24.02
CA ALA A 88 7.11 4.51 23.48
C ALA A 88 7.39 3.82 22.14
N ALA A 89 7.16 2.51 22.04
CA ALA A 89 7.27 1.75 20.80
C ALA A 89 6.35 2.28 19.72
N GLY A 90 5.10 2.57 20.05
CA GLY A 90 4.13 3.16 19.13
C GLY A 90 4.60 4.50 18.57
N ARG A 91 5.07 5.41 19.43
CA ARG A 91 5.64 6.70 18.97
C ARG A 91 6.85 6.49 18.06
N ARG A 92 7.73 5.54 18.37
CA ARG A 92 8.91 5.24 17.55
C ARG A 92 8.50 4.74 16.14
N LEU A 93 7.52 3.83 16.06
CA LEU A 93 7.04 3.29 14.80
C LEU A 93 6.31 4.36 13.96
N ILE A 94 5.47 5.20 14.57
CA ILE A 94 4.80 6.31 13.86
C ILE A 94 5.84 7.29 13.29
N ALA A 95 6.90 7.57 14.03
CA ALA A 95 7.95 8.50 13.61
C ALA A 95 8.75 8.03 12.39
N THR A 96 8.70 6.73 12.02
CA THR A 96 9.41 6.19 10.85
C THR A 96 8.93 6.79 9.52
N ARG A 97 7.63 7.08 9.43
CA ARG A 97 6.97 7.63 8.24
C ARG A 97 5.86 8.59 8.65
N PRO A 98 6.18 9.84 9.02
CA PRO A 98 5.20 10.77 9.60
C PRO A 98 4.00 11.09 8.70
N THR A 99 4.18 10.96 7.37
CA THR A 99 3.12 11.20 6.37
C THR A 99 2.27 9.97 6.09
N ASN A 100 2.62 8.79 6.65
CA ASN A 100 1.89 7.54 6.43
C ASN A 100 0.79 7.36 7.47
N ASN A 101 -0.45 7.59 7.07
CA ASN A 101 -1.61 7.43 7.96
C ASN A 101 -1.84 5.98 8.41
N HIS A 102 -1.52 4.98 7.59
CA HIS A 102 -1.78 3.56 7.92
C HIS A 102 -0.98 3.09 9.14
N ILE A 103 0.29 3.48 9.27
CA ILE A 103 1.10 3.15 10.46
C ILE A 103 0.48 3.81 11.70
N ARG A 104 0.20 5.12 11.61
CA ARG A 104 -0.38 5.89 12.71
C ARG A 104 -1.69 5.29 13.19
N ASP A 105 -2.60 5.03 12.27
CA ASP A 105 -3.95 4.58 12.57
C ASP A 105 -3.92 3.15 13.15
N ALA A 106 -3.05 2.26 12.64
CA ALA A 106 -2.86 0.93 13.17
C ALA A 106 -2.30 0.95 14.61
N VAL A 107 -1.27 1.75 14.86
CA VAL A 107 -0.67 1.86 16.18
C VAL A 107 -1.67 2.45 17.19
N HIS A 108 -2.39 3.53 16.80
CA HIS A 108 -3.40 4.11 17.68
C HIS A 108 -4.55 3.16 17.99
N ALA A 109 -5.03 2.39 16.99
CA ALA A 109 -6.06 1.38 17.20
C ALA A 109 -5.61 0.29 18.18
N ILE A 110 -4.38 -0.20 18.06
CA ILE A 110 -3.81 -1.19 18.98
C ILE A 110 -3.70 -0.60 20.39
N LEU A 111 -3.15 0.61 20.54
CA LEU A 111 -3.00 1.23 21.86
C LEU A 111 -4.36 1.52 22.50
N ALA A 112 -5.34 2.01 21.75
CA ALA A 112 -6.70 2.27 22.26
C ALA A 112 -7.40 0.98 22.73
N ALA A 113 -7.17 -0.14 22.06
CA ALA A 113 -7.73 -1.43 22.44
C ALA A 113 -6.99 -2.06 23.66
N THR A 114 -5.82 -1.56 24.02
CA THR A 114 -4.92 -2.17 25.02
C THR A 114 -4.42 -1.15 26.06
N ALA A 115 -3.22 -0.61 25.86
CA ALA A 115 -2.50 0.22 26.83
C ALA A 115 -3.17 1.57 27.14
N ASP A 116 -3.95 2.13 26.22
CA ASP A 116 -4.73 3.37 26.40
C ASP A 116 -6.22 3.10 26.63
N GLY A 117 -6.60 1.81 26.76
CA GLY A 117 -7.98 1.36 26.93
C GLY A 117 -8.17 0.48 28.14
N PRO A 118 -9.00 -0.58 28.02
CA PRO A 118 -9.44 -1.39 29.16
C PRO A 118 -8.33 -2.19 29.84
N LEU A 119 -7.14 -2.26 29.24
CA LEU A 119 -6.00 -3.03 29.74
C LEU A 119 -4.83 -2.15 30.20
N ALA A 120 -5.06 -0.86 30.45
CA ALA A 120 -4.01 0.08 30.85
C ALA A 120 -3.25 -0.36 32.13
N ASP A 121 -3.95 -1.01 33.06
CA ASP A 121 -3.44 -1.52 34.33
C ASP A 121 -3.20 -3.04 34.35
N ALA A 122 -3.27 -3.69 33.18
CA ALA A 122 -3.00 -5.14 33.08
C ALA A 122 -1.51 -5.43 33.27
N ASP A 123 -1.20 -6.64 33.74
CA ASP A 123 0.17 -7.15 33.75
C ASP A 123 0.71 -7.31 32.30
N GLY A 124 2.03 -7.42 32.19
CA GLY A 124 2.69 -7.44 30.89
C GLY A 124 2.32 -8.67 30.05
N GLU A 125 2.04 -9.85 30.65
CA GLU A 125 1.65 -11.07 29.92
C GLU A 125 0.29 -10.88 29.24
N ARG A 126 -0.72 -10.46 30.02
CA ARG A 126 -2.07 -10.19 29.50
C ARG A 126 -2.08 -9.08 28.45
N LEU A 127 -1.25 -8.05 28.66
CA LEU A 127 -1.11 -6.97 27.71
C LEU A 127 -0.48 -7.45 26.40
N ALA A 128 0.53 -8.34 26.46
CA ALA A 128 1.18 -8.92 25.29
C ALA A 128 0.22 -9.76 24.43
N GLU A 129 -0.61 -10.59 25.07
CA GLU A 129 -1.64 -11.37 24.37
C GLU A 129 -2.65 -10.45 23.68
N ALA A 130 -3.14 -9.43 24.38
CA ALA A 130 -4.12 -8.49 23.84
C ALA A 130 -3.56 -7.65 22.68
N VAL A 131 -2.32 -7.20 22.76
CA VAL A 131 -1.66 -6.47 21.66
C VAL A 131 -1.50 -7.36 20.43
N ALA A 132 -1.10 -8.63 20.63
CA ALA A 132 -0.98 -9.58 19.51
C ALA A 132 -2.34 -9.83 18.84
N ALA A 133 -3.42 -9.96 19.62
CA ALA A 133 -4.78 -10.11 19.11
C ALA A 133 -5.27 -8.85 18.39
N ALA A 134 -5.07 -7.66 18.97
CA ALA A 134 -5.46 -6.39 18.36
C ALA A 134 -4.70 -6.14 17.04
N ALA A 135 -3.41 -6.46 16.99
CA ALA A 135 -2.61 -6.37 15.78
C ALA A 135 -3.14 -7.31 14.69
N ALA A 136 -3.41 -8.57 15.02
CA ALA A 136 -3.98 -9.53 14.08
C ALA A 136 -5.37 -9.11 13.57
N ALA A 137 -6.23 -8.59 14.43
CA ALA A 137 -7.54 -8.09 14.05
C ALA A 137 -7.44 -6.89 13.11
N HIS A 138 -6.50 -5.96 13.35
CA HIS A 138 -6.28 -4.82 12.47
C HIS A 138 -5.77 -5.24 11.07
N GLU A 139 -4.83 -6.19 11.02
CA GLU A 139 -4.33 -6.78 9.77
C GLU A 139 -5.44 -7.47 8.97
N ALA A 140 -6.28 -8.26 9.64
CA ALA A 140 -7.42 -8.94 9.02
C ALA A 140 -8.43 -7.93 8.47
N ALA A 141 -8.75 -6.88 9.23
CA ALA A 141 -9.64 -5.81 8.78
C ALA A 141 -9.06 -5.05 7.57
N TYR A 142 -7.74 -4.80 7.55
CA TYR A 142 -7.09 -4.18 6.38
C TYR A 142 -7.23 -5.06 5.12
N ARG A 143 -7.02 -6.39 5.24
CA ARG A 143 -7.16 -7.34 4.14
C ARG A 143 -8.61 -7.38 3.65
N ALA A 144 -9.58 -7.51 4.55
CA ALA A 144 -11.01 -7.54 4.19
C ALA A 144 -11.46 -6.26 3.45
N ARG A 145 -10.99 -5.09 3.90
CA ARG A 145 -11.24 -3.82 3.19
C ARG A 145 -10.58 -3.79 1.81
N SER A 146 -9.36 -4.33 1.68
CA SER A 146 -8.69 -4.44 0.38
C SER A 146 -9.44 -5.38 -0.56
N ASP A 147 -10.00 -6.48 -0.07
CA ASP A 147 -10.80 -7.42 -0.85
C ASP A 147 -12.10 -6.76 -1.33
N ALA A 148 -12.80 -6.03 -0.46
CA ALA A 148 -14.00 -5.27 -0.84
C ALA A 148 -13.69 -4.22 -1.92
N LEU A 149 -12.57 -3.49 -1.78
CA LEU A 149 -12.09 -2.56 -2.80
C LEU A 149 -11.79 -3.30 -4.11
N GLY A 150 -11.12 -4.45 -4.04
CA GLY A 150 -10.78 -5.26 -5.21
C GLY A 150 -12.02 -5.71 -5.98
N HIS A 151 -13.08 -6.13 -5.30
CA HIS A 151 -14.36 -6.45 -5.92
C HIS A 151 -14.98 -5.25 -6.63
N ASN A 152 -14.98 -4.08 -6.00
CA ASN A 152 -15.49 -2.85 -6.61
C ASN A 152 -14.67 -2.44 -7.85
N ALA A 153 -13.36 -2.60 -7.80
CA ALA A 153 -12.46 -2.31 -8.93
C ALA A 153 -12.67 -3.32 -10.08
N ALA A 154 -12.72 -4.61 -9.78
CA ALA A 154 -12.92 -5.66 -10.77
C ALA A 154 -14.28 -5.53 -11.49
N ALA A 155 -15.30 -5.01 -10.82
CA ALA A 155 -16.62 -4.75 -11.43
C ALA A 155 -16.54 -3.71 -12.57
N LEU A 156 -15.61 -2.78 -12.53
CA LEU A 156 -15.41 -1.76 -13.58
C LEU A 156 -14.63 -2.30 -14.79
N LEU A 157 -13.91 -3.40 -14.64
CA LEU A 157 -13.06 -3.95 -15.70
C LEU A 157 -13.86 -4.92 -16.57
N PRO A 158 -13.90 -4.75 -17.89
CA PRO A 158 -14.47 -5.76 -18.78
C PRO A 158 -13.60 -7.03 -18.84
N ASP A 159 -14.16 -8.16 -19.32
CA ASP A 159 -13.33 -9.31 -19.69
C ASP A 159 -12.38 -8.91 -20.83
N GLY A 160 -11.14 -9.36 -20.74
CA GLY A 160 -10.09 -9.01 -21.71
C GLY A 160 -9.46 -7.63 -21.48
N ALA A 161 -9.77 -6.91 -20.39
CA ALA A 161 -9.22 -5.60 -20.15
C ALA A 161 -7.68 -5.62 -20.11
N ARG A 162 -7.07 -4.63 -20.78
CA ARG A 162 -5.63 -4.36 -20.80
C ARG A 162 -5.34 -3.20 -19.84
N VAL A 163 -4.85 -3.55 -18.66
CA VAL A 163 -4.70 -2.62 -17.53
C VAL A 163 -3.29 -2.05 -17.50
N LEU A 164 -3.17 -0.72 -17.67
CA LEU A 164 -1.93 -0.02 -17.33
C LEU A 164 -1.94 0.34 -15.85
N THR A 165 -0.86 -0.01 -15.15
CA THR A 165 -0.68 0.34 -13.74
C THR A 165 0.67 1.01 -13.50
N HIS A 166 0.72 1.87 -12.47
CA HIS A 166 1.90 2.63 -12.09
C HIS A 166 2.24 2.38 -10.63
N CYS A 167 3.52 2.19 -10.32
CA CYS A 167 4.03 1.90 -9.00
C CYS A 167 3.58 0.52 -8.48
N TRP A 168 3.51 0.33 -7.19
CA TRP A 168 3.10 -0.90 -6.53
C TRP A 168 1.78 -0.66 -5.78
N ALA A 169 0.69 -1.14 -6.33
CA ALA A 169 -0.64 -1.01 -5.74
C ALA A 169 -0.94 -2.08 -4.66
N ASP A 170 0.04 -2.97 -4.39
CA ASP A 170 0.06 -3.93 -3.28
C ASP A 170 -1.25 -4.74 -3.16
N ALA A 171 -1.83 -4.78 -1.97
CA ALA A 171 -3.04 -5.54 -1.67
C ALA A 171 -4.23 -5.18 -2.59
N TYR A 172 -4.34 -3.92 -3.04
CA TYR A 172 -5.45 -3.47 -3.89
C TYR A 172 -5.40 -4.11 -5.28
N LEU A 173 -4.21 -4.18 -5.89
CA LEU A 173 -4.04 -4.84 -7.19
C LEU A 173 -4.27 -6.35 -7.07
N ILE A 174 -3.68 -6.99 -6.05
CA ILE A 174 -3.84 -8.42 -5.80
C ILE A 174 -5.32 -8.77 -5.63
N ALA A 175 -6.04 -8.02 -4.79
CA ALA A 175 -7.47 -8.21 -4.56
C ALA A 175 -8.31 -7.97 -5.83
N THR A 176 -7.95 -6.95 -6.63
CA THR A 176 -8.62 -6.68 -7.92
C THR A 176 -8.45 -7.83 -8.90
N VAL A 177 -7.22 -8.36 -9.01
CA VAL A 177 -6.92 -9.50 -9.89
C VAL A 177 -7.71 -10.73 -9.44
N HIS A 178 -7.69 -11.05 -8.15
CA HIS A 178 -8.42 -12.18 -7.60
C HIS A 178 -9.93 -12.05 -7.82
N ALA A 179 -10.50 -10.86 -7.60
CA ALA A 179 -11.93 -10.63 -7.83
C ALA A 179 -12.31 -10.72 -9.32
N ALA A 180 -11.43 -10.29 -10.22
CA ALA A 180 -11.63 -10.45 -11.66
C ALA A 180 -11.61 -11.94 -12.08
N GLU A 181 -10.67 -12.72 -11.54
CA GLU A 181 -10.58 -14.17 -11.76
C GLU A 181 -11.85 -14.89 -11.26
N ASP A 182 -12.35 -14.52 -10.06
CA ASP A 182 -13.59 -15.08 -9.50
C ASP A 182 -14.81 -14.79 -10.40
N ALA A 183 -14.80 -13.63 -11.06
CA ALA A 183 -15.81 -13.24 -12.03
C ALA A 183 -15.59 -13.86 -13.43
N GLY A 184 -14.59 -14.74 -13.59
CA GLY A 184 -14.24 -15.37 -14.87
C GLY A 184 -13.60 -14.44 -15.89
N LYS A 185 -13.12 -13.26 -15.48
CA LYS A 185 -12.50 -12.27 -16.36
C LYS A 185 -11.00 -12.56 -16.55
N ARG A 186 -10.52 -12.34 -17.75
CA ARG A 186 -9.09 -12.42 -18.12
C ARG A 186 -8.56 -11.01 -18.27
N LEU A 187 -7.51 -10.69 -17.56
CA LEU A 187 -6.85 -9.39 -17.62
C LEU A 187 -5.46 -9.54 -18.25
N SER A 188 -4.94 -8.45 -18.80
CA SER A 188 -3.53 -8.32 -19.15
C SER A 188 -2.99 -7.01 -18.58
N PHE A 189 -1.67 -6.92 -18.39
CA PHE A 189 -1.07 -5.83 -17.64
C PHE A 189 0.08 -5.18 -18.38
N VAL A 190 0.09 -3.85 -18.36
CA VAL A 190 1.21 -2.99 -18.72
C VAL A 190 1.65 -2.27 -17.46
N CYS A 191 2.90 -2.47 -17.02
CA CYS A 191 3.46 -1.85 -15.83
C CYS A 191 4.46 -0.78 -16.26
N THR A 192 4.31 0.45 -15.79
CA THR A 192 5.41 1.41 -15.90
C THR A 192 6.56 0.98 -14.98
N GLU A 193 7.80 1.29 -15.32
CA GLU A 193 8.93 0.93 -14.46
C GLU A 193 8.93 1.64 -13.11
N THR A 194 8.40 2.85 -13.05
CA THR A 194 8.28 3.73 -11.87
C THR A 194 9.65 4.13 -11.29
N ARG A 195 10.32 5.08 -11.98
CA ARG A 195 11.56 5.67 -11.47
C ARG A 195 11.33 6.49 -10.19
N PRO A 196 12.33 6.65 -9.33
CA PRO A 196 13.68 6.04 -9.38
C PRO A 196 13.76 4.65 -8.77
N TYR A 197 12.83 4.23 -7.86
CA TYR A 197 12.92 2.97 -7.11
C TYR A 197 12.53 1.73 -7.93
N LEU A 198 11.89 1.90 -9.08
CA LEU A 198 11.47 0.83 -10.01
C LEU A 198 10.40 -0.13 -9.41
N GLN A 199 9.45 0.40 -8.62
CA GLN A 199 8.39 -0.43 -8.00
C GLN A 199 7.55 -1.16 -9.05
N GLY A 200 7.20 -0.52 -10.15
CA GLY A 200 6.42 -1.15 -11.21
C GLY A 200 7.14 -2.32 -11.86
N ALA A 201 8.40 -2.12 -12.24
CA ALA A 201 9.21 -3.17 -12.86
C ALA A 201 9.57 -4.29 -11.88
N ARG A 202 9.92 -3.94 -10.62
CA ARG A 202 10.47 -4.90 -9.67
C ARG A 202 9.43 -5.57 -8.77
N LEU A 203 8.39 -4.85 -8.36
CA LEU A 203 7.40 -5.38 -7.41
C LEU A 203 6.13 -5.79 -8.14
N THR A 204 5.53 -4.87 -8.92
CA THR A 204 4.25 -5.12 -9.60
C THR A 204 4.38 -6.22 -10.65
N ALA A 205 5.35 -6.10 -11.55
CA ALA A 205 5.54 -7.11 -12.59
C ALA A 205 5.90 -8.48 -12.00
N ALA A 206 6.77 -8.53 -10.96
CA ALA A 206 7.11 -9.77 -10.30
C ALA A 206 5.90 -10.43 -9.61
N ALA A 207 5.07 -9.65 -8.91
CA ALA A 207 3.86 -10.17 -8.28
C ALA A 207 2.87 -10.73 -9.31
N LEU A 208 2.69 -10.04 -10.43
CA LEU A 208 1.82 -10.52 -11.52
C LEU A 208 2.36 -11.81 -12.15
N VAL A 209 3.69 -11.92 -12.33
CA VAL A 209 4.31 -13.19 -12.80
C VAL A 209 4.07 -14.33 -11.81
N GLU A 210 4.22 -14.10 -10.51
CA GLU A 210 3.93 -15.09 -9.48
C GLU A 210 2.43 -15.48 -9.43
N MET A 211 1.54 -14.58 -9.86
CA MET A 211 0.09 -14.84 -10.01
C MET A 211 -0.27 -15.51 -11.35
N GLY A 212 0.72 -15.79 -12.22
CA GLY A 212 0.51 -16.51 -13.49
C GLY A 212 0.26 -15.62 -14.70
N TYR A 213 0.46 -14.30 -14.58
CA TYR A 213 0.35 -13.35 -15.69
C TYR A 213 1.69 -13.12 -16.39
N ALA A 214 1.63 -12.58 -17.62
CA ALA A 214 2.81 -12.15 -18.39
C ALA A 214 2.73 -10.61 -18.62
N PRO A 215 3.06 -9.79 -17.61
CA PRO A 215 2.97 -8.35 -17.74
C PRO A 215 4.02 -7.80 -18.71
N THR A 216 3.65 -6.73 -19.44
CA THR A 216 4.61 -5.93 -20.22
C THR A 216 5.11 -4.78 -19.35
N VAL A 217 6.44 -4.60 -19.28
CA VAL A 217 7.03 -3.42 -18.59
C VAL A 217 7.40 -2.37 -19.63
N ILE A 218 7.05 -1.13 -19.36
CA ILE A 218 7.41 0.05 -20.16
C ILE A 218 8.15 1.06 -19.28
N THR A 219 8.97 1.93 -19.87
CA THR A 219 9.52 3.08 -19.15
C THR A 219 8.43 4.11 -18.88
N ASP A 220 8.60 4.95 -17.86
CA ASP A 220 7.58 5.94 -17.46
C ASP A 220 7.23 6.92 -18.58
N GLY A 221 8.17 7.23 -19.47
CA GLY A 221 7.95 8.10 -20.62
C GLY A 221 7.14 7.49 -21.78
N MET A 222 6.87 6.17 -21.75
CA MET A 222 6.18 5.46 -22.83
C MET A 222 4.65 5.38 -22.63
N VAL A 223 4.10 5.96 -21.57
CA VAL A 223 2.67 5.83 -21.25
C VAL A 223 1.77 6.33 -22.38
N ALA A 224 2.08 7.50 -22.94
CA ALA A 224 1.29 8.08 -24.03
C ALA A 224 1.31 7.20 -25.29
N SER A 225 2.49 6.69 -25.68
CA SER A 225 2.59 5.77 -26.82
C SER A 225 1.87 4.44 -26.55
N ALA A 226 1.93 3.92 -25.32
CA ALA A 226 1.22 2.71 -24.96
C ALA A 226 -0.32 2.85 -25.14
N PHE A 227 -0.89 4.00 -24.81
CA PHE A 227 -2.30 4.29 -25.07
C PHE A 227 -2.57 4.51 -26.56
N ALA A 228 -1.73 5.27 -27.25
CA ALA A 228 -1.85 5.51 -28.68
C ALA A 228 -1.83 4.19 -29.50
N ASP A 229 -0.95 3.27 -29.12
CA ASP A 229 -0.79 1.96 -29.76
C ASP A 229 -1.84 0.93 -29.30
N GLY A 230 -2.74 1.32 -28.40
CA GLY A 230 -3.76 0.44 -27.84
C GLY A 230 -3.22 -0.71 -26.99
N LEU A 231 -2.05 -0.56 -26.37
CA LEU A 231 -1.50 -1.58 -25.45
C LEU A 231 -2.29 -1.67 -24.14
N ALA A 232 -2.98 -0.60 -23.75
CA ALA A 232 -3.85 -0.54 -22.60
C ALA A 232 -5.11 0.26 -22.90
N ASP A 233 -6.22 -0.16 -22.29
CA ASP A 233 -7.54 0.46 -22.45
C ASP A 233 -8.14 0.95 -21.12
N VAL A 234 -7.40 0.79 -20.04
CA VAL A 234 -7.72 1.34 -18.71
C VAL A 234 -6.43 1.63 -17.94
N ALA A 235 -6.38 2.75 -17.24
CA ALA A 235 -5.37 3.04 -16.23
C ALA A 235 -5.95 2.74 -14.84
N LEU A 236 -5.30 1.88 -14.07
CA LEU A 236 -5.68 1.49 -12.71
C LEU A 236 -4.48 1.65 -11.78
N VAL A 237 -4.54 2.61 -10.87
CA VAL A 237 -3.45 2.90 -9.94
C VAL A 237 -3.95 2.93 -8.50
N ALA A 238 -3.09 2.63 -7.53
CA ALA A 238 -3.39 2.95 -6.14
C ALA A 238 -3.24 4.45 -5.89
N ALA A 239 -3.74 4.89 -4.74
CA ALA A 239 -3.46 6.20 -4.20
C ALA A 239 -2.88 6.06 -2.79
N ASP A 240 -1.80 6.79 -2.51
CA ASP A 240 -1.29 6.92 -1.15
C ASP A 240 -2.25 7.76 -0.30
N ARG A 241 -2.94 8.72 -0.94
CA ARG A 241 -3.97 9.55 -0.32
C ARG A 241 -4.96 10.08 -1.36
N VAL A 242 -6.22 10.17 -0.99
CA VAL A 242 -7.24 10.89 -1.74
C VAL A 242 -7.83 11.94 -0.82
N THR A 243 -7.84 13.19 -1.27
CA THR A 243 -8.43 14.30 -0.50
C THR A 243 -9.95 14.30 -0.61
N MET A 244 -10.63 15.01 0.30
CA MET A 244 -12.09 15.06 0.30
C MET A 244 -12.68 15.83 -0.89
N ASP A 245 -11.86 16.67 -1.56
CA ASP A 245 -12.22 17.35 -2.82
C ASP A 245 -11.81 16.55 -4.07
N GLY A 246 -11.33 15.30 -3.89
CA GLY A 246 -11.11 14.33 -4.98
C GLY A 246 -9.75 14.40 -5.67
N HIS A 247 -8.77 15.14 -5.15
CA HIS A 247 -7.39 15.02 -5.64
C HIS A 247 -6.79 13.66 -5.24
N VAL A 248 -6.07 13.05 -6.17
CA VAL A 248 -5.37 11.79 -5.97
C VAL A 248 -3.88 12.06 -5.80
N VAL A 249 -3.33 11.80 -4.62
CA VAL A 249 -1.89 11.87 -4.34
C VAL A 249 -1.33 10.47 -4.39
N ASN A 250 -0.39 10.24 -5.30
CA ASN A 250 0.23 8.94 -5.48
C ASN A 250 1.68 9.10 -5.97
N LYS A 251 2.39 7.99 -6.13
CA LYS A 251 3.78 7.97 -6.61
C LYS A 251 3.97 8.89 -7.80
N VAL A 252 5.03 9.71 -7.76
CA VAL A 252 5.40 10.60 -8.86
C VAL A 252 5.39 9.88 -10.20
N GLY A 253 4.78 10.51 -11.20
CA GLY A 253 4.48 9.93 -12.52
C GLY A 253 3.00 9.64 -12.72
N THR A 254 2.22 9.50 -11.64
CA THR A 254 0.77 9.25 -11.71
C THR A 254 0.02 10.37 -12.45
N LEU A 255 0.38 11.64 -12.22
CA LEU A 255 -0.17 12.77 -12.95
C LEU A 255 0.09 12.63 -14.46
N GLY A 256 1.29 12.20 -14.85
CA GLY A 256 1.64 11.94 -16.26
C GLY A 256 0.79 10.84 -16.88
N VAL A 257 0.54 9.76 -16.14
CA VAL A 257 -0.39 8.67 -16.56
C VAL A 257 -1.81 9.22 -16.75
N ALA A 258 -2.32 10.02 -15.82
CA ALA A 258 -3.68 10.58 -15.90
C ALA A 258 -3.84 11.57 -17.06
N LEU A 259 -2.83 12.42 -17.32
CA LEU A 259 -2.80 13.32 -18.46
C LEU A 259 -2.84 12.56 -19.79
N ALA A 260 -1.99 11.53 -19.93
CA ALA A 260 -2.00 10.69 -21.12
C ALA A 260 -3.34 9.93 -21.27
N ALA A 261 -3.86 9.35 -20.20
CA ALA A 261 -5.16 8.68 -20.23
C ALA A 261 -6.28 9.62 -20.71
N ARG A 262 -6.31 10.87 -20.24
CA ARG A 262 -7.27 11.88 -20.67
C ARG A 262 -7.16 12.21 -22.15
N GLU A 263 -5.94 12.39 -22.67
CA GLU A 263 -5.69 12.72 -24.08
C GLU A 263 -6.17 11.61 -25.01
N PHE A 264 -5.94 10.34 -24.64
CA PHE A 264 -6.33 9.19 -25.46
C PHE A 264 -7.71 8.62 -25.13
N GLY A 265 -8.51 9.28 -24.27
CA GLY A 265 -9.86 8.84 -23.90
C GLY A 265 -9.88 7.56 -23.07
N VAL A 266 -8.77 7.20 -22.42
CA VAL A 266 -8.64 6.02 -21.57
C VAL A 266 -9.17 6.36 -20.16
N PRO A 267 -10.06 5.53 -19.56
CA PRO A 267 -10.51 5.77 -18.20
C PRO A 267 -9.36 5.60 -17.19
N PHE A 268 -9.29 6.52 -16.22
CA PHE A 268 -8.31 6.50 -15.14
C PHE A 268 -9.02 6.24 -13.81
N TYR A 269 -8.69 5.13 -13.16
CA TYR A 269 -9.26 4.70 -11.88
C TYR A 269 -8.21 4.74 -10.78
N ALA A 270 -8.54 5.38 -9.66
CA ALA A 270 -7.69 5.46 -8.47
C ALA A 270 -8.26 4.61 -7.34
N LEU A 271 -7.43 3.75 -6.76
CA LEU A 271 -7.79 2.81 -5.69
C LEU A 271 -7.31 3.33 -4.34
N VAL A 272 -8.20 3.44 -3.37
CA VAL A 272 -7.89 3.79 -1.98
C VAL A 272 -8.94 3.16 -1.06
N GLN A 273 -8.56 2.65 0.13
CA GLN A 273 -9.57 2.10 1.04
C GLN A 273 -10.61 3.14 1.45
N ALA A 274 -10.14 4.35 1.82
CA ALA A 274 -10.99 5.48 2.15
C ALA A 274 -10.30 6.80 1.77
N PRO A 275 -11.05 7.86 1.42
CA PRO A 275 -10.49 9.20 1.33
C PRO A 275 -10.04 9.69 2.72
N ASP A 276 -9.12 10.64 2.76
CA ASP A 276 -8.56 11.16 4.01
C ASP A 276 -9.39 12.34 4.55
N PRO A 277 -10.15 12.14 5.64
CA PRO A 277 -10.94 13.21 6.23
C PRO A 277 -10.09 14.34 6.84
N LEU A 278 -8.78 14.09 7.09
CA LEU A 278 -7.83 15.08 7.59
C LEU A 278 -7.21 15.92 6.46
N ALA A 279 -7.53 15.62 5.22
CA ALA A 279 -7.11 16.38 4.04
C ALA A 279 -8.33 16.84 3.22
N PRO A 280 -9.06 17.87 3.66
CA PRO A 280 -10.19 18.43 2.91
C PRO A 280 -9.83 18.83 1.48
N ARG A 281 -8.62 19.33 1.26
CA ARG A 281 -8.13 19.85 -0.03
C ARG A 281 -6.65 19.49 -0.23
N LEU A 282 -6.18 19.61 -1.46
CA LEU A 282 -4.77 19.39 -1.79
C LEU A 282 -3.79 20.23 -0.95
N ALA A 283 -4.16 21.47 -0.59
CA ALA A 283 -3.33 22.33 0.24
C ALA A 283 -3.04 21.77 1.65
N ASP A 284 -3.85 20.81 2.10
CA ASP A 284 -3.70 20.15 3.40
C ASP A 284 -2.74 18.94 3.33
N VAL A 285 -2.21 18.62 2.14
CA VAL A 285 -1.30 17.50 1.91
C VAL A 285 0.12 18.00 1.70
N VAL A 286 1.04 17.54 2.54
CA VAL A 286 2.48 17.78 2.36
C VAL A 286 3.05 16.74 1.42
N ILE A 287 3.64 17.19 0.31
CA ILE A 287 4.36 16.32 -0.62
C ILE A 287 5.78 16.09 -0.09
N GLU A 288 6.11 14.83 0.17
CA GLU A 288 7.46 14.41 0.61
C GLU A 288 8.46 14.61 -0.53
N HIS A 289 9.55 15.32 -0.25
CA HIS A 289 10.72 15.39 -1.13
C HIS A 289 11.81 14.47 -0.61
N ARG A 290 12.40 13.68 -1.49
CA ARG A 290 13.48 12.75 -1.19
C ARG A 290 14.79 13.25 -1.77
N ASP A 291 15.89 12.53 -1.47
CA ASP A 291 17.20 12.86 -1.99
C ASP A 291 17.18 12.79 -3.52
N GLY A 292 17.53 13.93 -4.16
CA GLY A 292 17.60 14.02 -5.62
C GLY A 292 18.65 13.08 -6.23
N ASP A 293 19.65 12.66 -5.44
CA ASP A 293 20.66 11.71 -5.92
C ASP A 293 20.05 10.34 -6.31
N GLU A 294 18.92 9.94 -5.69
CA GLU A 294 18.19 8.73 -6.09
C GLU A 294 17.75 8.75 -7.57
N VAL A 295 17.42 9.94 -8.13
CA VAL A 295 17.04 10.09 -9.54
C VAL A 295 18.23 9.90 -10.48
N LEU A 296 19.43 10.19 -10.00
CA LEU A 296 20.66 10.10 -10.78
C LEU A 296 21.25 8.69 -10.85
N HIS A 297 20.63 7.72 -10.17
CA HIS A 297 21.08 6.34 -10.13
C HIS A 297 19.98 5.38 -10.56
N VAL A 298 20.37 4.26 -11.18
CA VAL A 298 19.50 3.11 -11.52
C VAL A 298 20.16 1.86 -10.99
N LEU A 299 19.50 1.17 -10.05
CA LEU A 299 20.05 -0.06 -9.42
C LEU A 299 21.47 0.13 -8.86
N GLY A 300 21.75 1.30 -8.29
CA GLY A 300 23.06 1.64 -7.73
C GLY A 300 24.08 2.14 -8.75
N VAL A 301 23.75 2.14 -10.05
CA VAL A 301 24.63 2.66 -11.11
C VAL A 301 24.22 4.09 -11.44
N ARG A 302 25.19 5.02 -11.39
CA ARG A 302 24.96 6.40 -11.79
C ARG A 302 24.67 6.51 -13.28
N SER A 303 23.54 7.15 -13.63
CA SER A 303 23.06 7.32 -15.00
C SER A 303 23.24 8.74 -15.53
N ALA A 304 23.72 9.69 -14.71
CA ALA A 304 23.92 11.09 -15.08
C ALA A 304 25.36 11.51 -14.82
N ALA A 305 25.85 12.51 -15.58
CA ALA A 305 27.18 13.06 -15.41
C ALA A 305 27.37 13.67 -14.03
N GLU A 306 28.63 13.75 -13.55
CA GLU A 306 28.98 14.48 -12.32
C GLU A 306 28.56 15.96 -12.45
N GLY A 307 28.13 16.56 -11.35
CA GLY A 307 27.60 17.92 -11.31
C GLY A 307 26.12 18.04 -11.70
N THR A 308 25.46 16.98 -12.21
CA THR A 308 24.02 16.96 -12.46
C THR A 308 23.26 16.98 -11.13
N ARG A 309 22.16 17.76 -11.07
CA ARG A 309 21.26 17.81 -9.92
C ARG A 309 20.01 16.99 -10.19
N GLY A 310 19.56 16.18 -9.22
CA GLY A 310 18.30 15.48 -9.24
C GLY A 310 17.20 16.28 -8.52
N HIS A 311 15.96 16.08 -8.94
CA HIS A 311 14.76 16.58 -8.27
C HIS A 311 13.81 15.43 -8.06
N TYR A 312 13.45 15.12 -6.80
CA TYR A 312 12.65 13.96 -6.47
C TYR A 312 11.52 14.30 -5.48
N PRO A 313 10.37 14.80 -5.98
CA PRO A 313 9.13 14.69 -5.23
C PRO A 313 8.73 13.21 -5.21
N ALA A 314 8.48 12.66 -4.02
CA ALA A 314 8.12 11.24 -3.90
C ALA A 314 6.74 10.94 -4.50
N PHE A 315 5.85 11.93 -4.49
CA PHE A 315 4.48 11.87 -4.96
C PHE A 315 4.16 13.05 -5.85
N ASP A 316 3.13 12.90 -6.69
CA ASP A 316 2.46 14.01 -7.37
C ASP A 316 0.96 14.00 -7.08
N ALA A 317 0.28 15.07 -7.46
CA ALA A 317 -1.14 15.24 -7.23
C ALA A 317 -1.89 15.31 -8.56
N THR A 318 -2.78 14.36 -8.79
CA THR A 318 -3.68 14.31 -9.93
C THR A 318 -4.98 15.05 -9.60
N PRO A 319 -5.33 16.12 -10.34
CA PRO A 319 -6.54 16.88 -10.07
C PRO A 319 -7.80 16.06 -10.44
N PRO A 320 -8.95 16.34 -9.78
CA PRO A 320 -10.18 15.57 -9.94
C PRO A 320 -10.67 15.42 -11.38
N HIS A 321 -10.50 16.43 -12.23
CA HIS A 321 -10.96 16.41 -13.62
C HIS A 321 -10.20 15.42 -14.54
N LEU A 322 -9.07 14.90 -14.09
CA LEU A 322 -8.30 13.84 -14.78
C LEU A 322 -8.64 12.43 -14.28
N VAL A 323 -9.41 12.31 -13.19
CA VAL A 323 -9.78 11.03 -12.59
C VAL A 323 -11.18 10.64 -13.03
N THR A 324 -11.32 9.46 -13.62
CA THR A 324 -12.64 8.96 -14.06
C THR A 324 -13.44 8.45 -12.86
N ARG A 325 -12.83 7.66 -11.99
CA ARG A 325 -13.46 7.14 -10.77
C ARG A 325 -12.42 6.98 -9.65
N ILE A 326 -12.87 7.18 -8.42
CA ILE A 326 -12.19 6.77 -7.20
C ILE A 326 -12.91 5.53 -6.68
N VAL A 327 -12.17 4.44 -6.53
CA VAL A 327 -12.68 3.14 -6.05
C VAL A 327 -12.25 2.96 -4.61
N THR A 328 -13.21 2.73 -3.73
CA THR A 328 -12.98 2.52 -2.30
C THR A 328 -13.52 1.16 -1.86
N GLU A 329 -13.30 0.80 -0.61
CA GLU A 329 -13.89 -0.39 0.00
C GLU A 329 -15.43 -0.37 0.03
N ARG A 330 -16.04 0.84 0.04
CA ARG A 330 -17.49 1.03 0.14
C ARG A 330 -18.19 1.23 -1.20
N GLY A 331 -17.44 1.48 -2.27
CA GLY A 331 -18.03 1.68 -3.58
C GLY A 331 -17.15 2.48 -4.53
N VAL A 332 -17.77 2.90 -5.62
CA VAL A 332 -17.15 3.65 -6.73
C VAL A 332 -17.76 5.04 -6.78
N TYR A 333 -16.90 6.06 -6.81
CA TYR A 333 -17.32 7.46 -6.73
C TYR A 333 -16.76 8.28 -7.88
N GLU A 334 -17.50 9.29 -8.30
CA GLU A 334 -16.92 10.42 -9.03
C GLU A 334 -16.03 11.22 -8.08
N PRO A 335 -14.90 11.78 -8.54
CA PRO A 335 -13.98 12.49 -7.66
C PRO A 335 -14.65 13.57 -6.79
N ALA A 336 -15.55 14.38 -7.38
CA ALA A 336 -16.29 15.41 -6.67
C ALA A 336 -17.27 14.86 -5.61
N GLN A 337 -17.54 13.56 -5.62
CA GLN A 337 -18.49 12.91 -4.72
C GLN A 337 -17.80 11.92 -3.76
N VAL A 338 -16.48 11.90 -3.71
CA VAL A 338 -15.73 10.91 -2.92
C VAL A 338 -16.04 11.01 -1.42
N ALA A 339 -16.42 12.19 -0.92
CA ALA A 339 -16.85 12.40 0.46
C ALA A 339 -18.06 11.52 0.86
N ARG A 340 -18.92 11.14 -0.12
CA ARG A 340 -20.06 10.21 0.10
C ARG A 340 -19.62 8.81 0.55
N HIS A 341 -18.34 8.51 0.49
CA HIS A 341 -17.79 7.30 1.09
C HIS A 341 -18.20 7.16 2.56
N PHE A 342 -18.29 8.25 3.30
CA PHE A 342 -18.65 8.25 4.72
C PHE A 342 -20.15 8.21 4.97
N ASP A 343 -20.99 8.52 3.96
CA ASP A 343 -22.44 8.50 4.06
C ASP A 343 -23.02 7.09 3.84
N ALA A 344 -22.31 6.22 3.13
CA ALA A 344 -22.76 4.88 2.84
C ALA A 344 -22.65 3.99 4.11
N PRO A 345 -23.72 3.26 4.50
CA PRO A 345 -23.61 2.24 5.52
C PRO A 345 -22.56 1.20 5.09
N ALA A 346 -21.75 0.72 6.05
CA ALA A 346 -20.85 -0.40 5.77
C ALA A 346 -21.72 -1.55 5.22
N ARG A 347 -21.38 -2.10 4.05
CA ARG A 347 -22.07 -3.29 3.55
C ARG A 347 -21.94 -4.37 4.62
N GLU A 348 -23.06 -4.83 5.14
CA GLU A 348 -23.08 -6.02 5.97
C GLU A 348 -22.48 -7.14 5.13
N GLN A 349 -21.41 -7.74 5.62
CA GLN A 349 -20.83 -8.93 5.00
C GLN A 349 -21.90 -10.01 5.13
N GLU A 350 -22.58 -10.35 4.05
CA GLU A 350 -23.35 -11.59 3.97
C GLU A 350 -22.36 -12.73 4.22
N SER A 351 -22.42 -13.30 5.41
CA SER A 351 -21.74 -14.56 5.71
C SER A 351 -22.24 -15.60 4.72
N PRO A 352 -21.37 -16.28 3.98
CA PRO A 352 -21.81 -17.40 3.17
C PRO A 352 -22.43 -18.46 4.08
N ALA A 353 -23.66 -18.81 3.80
CA ALA A 353 -24.40 -19.89 4.45
C ALA A 353 -23.77 -21.26 4.16
#